data_c2ce54be40ac039d457649fd69062121
#
_entry.id   c2ce54be40ac039d457649fd69062121
#
_cell.length_a   1.000
_cell.length_b   1.000
_cell.length_c   1.000
_cell.angle_alpha   90.00
_cell.angle_beta   90.00
_cell.angle_gamma   90.00
#
_symmetry.space_group_name_H-M   'P 1'
#
loop_
_entity.id
_entity.type
_entity.pdbx_description
1 polymer ?
#
loop_
_entity_poly.entity_id
_entity_poly.type
_entity_poly.pdbx_seq_one_letter_code
_entity_poly.pdbx_strand_id
1 'polypeptide(L)'
;MRRILPLLLMLAGIPALAQNPPFDSHEVNSNGTITFRYQNAAASKVTINTDAAFDPLVMLKDSSGLWTVTTKPLPAEYYSYTFVVDGVPQLDPMNGSVNPNLVNASNFVLVPGKPPAPWELTEVPHGNITRHMLTTYIARGLPMNQEPYFVYTPPNYDAKRKGGYPVLFLLHGWSDYANGWLDVGRANLILDSLISTGSVVPMIVVMPQGYGDYSFVTSGHTVWDDPAKVNNNLTLFSKMLMQEIIPAVERDYPIAHGSENHAIAGLSMGGLESLTIGINHASYFGYVGGFSSAVKNLNFKQQMMDPGMARGLRLLWVACGTSDDLIEPNRNFVGWAKAQSLPVVPIEMEGKHTWLVWRENLIRFAPQLFRGSKH
;
A
#
# COMPACT_ATOMS: atom_id res chain seq x y z
N MET A 1 31.47 65.29 27.75
CA MET A 1 30.08 65.10 27.23
C MET A 1 30.18 64.44 25.87
N ARG A 2 29.95 63.08 25.83
CA ARG A 2 29.90 62.29 24.59
C ARG A 2 28.44 62.20 24.20
N ARG A 3 28.07 62.69 23.03
CA ARG A 3 26.73 62.55 22.44
C ARG A 3 26.63 61.20 21.78
N ILE A 4 25.71 60.33 22.27
CA ILE A 4 25.33 59.06 21.67
C ILE A 4 24.21 59.37 20.66
N LEU A 5 24.47 59.11 19.39
CA LEU A 5 23.49 59.21 18.29
C LEU A 5 22.71 57.90 18.24
N PRO A 6 21.38 57.87 18.32
CA PRO A 6 20.61 56.62 18.16
C PRO A 6 20.58 56.24 16.67
N LEU A 7 21.05 55.01 16.39
CA LEU A 7 20.92 54.36 15.09
C LEU A 7 19.49 53.83 14.95
N LEU A 8 18.69 54.50 14.13
CA LEU A 8 17.33 54.02 13.78
C LEU A 8 17.47 52.90 12.76
N LEU A 9 17.28 51.62 13.18
CA LEU A 9 17.15 50.51 12.27
C LEU A 9 15.74 50.54 11.66
N MET A 10 15.64 50.97 10.39
CA MET A 10 14.42 50.72 9.61
C MET A 10 14.34 49.22 9.25
N LEU A 11 13.50 48.49 9.95
CA LEU A 11 13.03 47.18 9.47
C LEU A 11 12.10 47.40 8.27
N ALA A 12 12.66 47.24 7.07
CA ALA A 12 11.84 47.08 5.86
C ALA A 12 11.09 45.78 5.98
N GLY A 13 9.83 45.86 6.37
CA GLY A 13 8.94 44.71 6.33
C GLY A 13 8.81 44.23 4.87
N ILE A 14 9.38 43.06 4.58
CA ILE A 14 9.09 42.35 3.33
C ILE A 14 7.64 41.89 3.48
N PRO A 15 6.69 42.33 2.64
CA PRO A 15 5.37 41.78 2.65
C PRO A 15 5.50 40.31 2.29
N ALA A 16 5.20 39.40 3.22
CA ALA A 16 4.93 38.03 2.91
C ALA A 16 3.64 38.00 2.07
N LEU A 17 3.80 38.05 0.76
CA LEU A 17 2.72 37.74 -0.16
C LEU A 17 2.40 36.24 0.03
N ALA A 18 1.44 35.99 0.91
CA ALA A 18 0.68 34.73 0.82
C ALA A 18 -0.08 34.83 -0.51
N GLN A 19 0.57 34.49 -1.61
CA GLN A 19 -0.10 34.32 -2.89
C GLN A 19 -0.89 33.03 -2.79
N ASN A 20 -2.22 33.15 -2.71
CA ASN A 20 -3.06 32.04 -3.15
C ASN A 20 -2.57 31.68 -4.55
N PRO A 21 -2.29 30.40 -4.85
CA PRO A 21 -1.92 30.01 -6.18
C PRO A 21 -3.01 30.47 -7.16
N PRO A 22 -2.65 31.01 -8.31
CA PRO A 22 -3.60 31.60 -9.26
C PRO A 22 -4.54 30.57 -9.91
N PHE A 23 -4.40 29.28 -9.58
CA PHE A 23 -5.17 28.17 -10.12
C PHE A 23 -5.04 26.95 -9.20
N ASP A 24 -6.03 26.03 -9.29
CA ASP A 24 -5.93 24.69 -8.71
C ASP A 24 -5.10 23.80 -9.64
N SER A 25 -4.07 23.12 -9.10
CA SER A 25 -3.19 22.23 -9.89
C SER A 25 -3.91 21.04 -10.48
N HIS A 26 -5.01 20.63 -9.86
CA HIS A 26 -5.90 19.58 -10.36
C HIS A 26 -7.35 19.91 -10.03
N GLU A 27 -8.25 19.51 -10.91
CA GLU A 27 -9.69 19.70 -10.76
C GLU A 27 -10.44 18.50 -11.30
N VAL A 28 -11.32 17.92 -10.51
CA VAL A 28 -12.21 16.85 -10.94
C VAL A 28 -13.50 17.46 -11.45
N ASN A 29 -13.72 17.31 -12.74
CA ASN A 29 -14.90 17.86 -13.40
C ASN A 29 -16.15 16.99 -13.17
N SER A 30 -17.33 17.57 -13.29
CA SER A 30 -18.62 16.88 -13.06
C SER A 30 -18.87 15.69 -14.00
N ASN A 31 -18.17 15.62 -15.15
CA ASN A 31 -18.22 14.53 -16.11
C ASN A 31 -17.19 13.41 -15.83
N GLY A 32 -16.48 13.46 -14.70
CA GLY A 32 -15.47 12.47 -14.29
C GLY A 32 -14.11 12.66 -14.96
N THR A 33 -13.87 13.74 -15.71
CA THR A 33 -12.52 14.05 -16.23
C THR A 33 -11.71 14.78 -15.15
N ILE A 34 -10.36 14.65 -15.19
CA ILE A 34 -9.45 15.42 -14.35
C ILE A 34 -8.71 16.41 -15.24
N THR A 35 -8.74 17.69 -14.87
CA THR A 35 -7.89 18.72 -15.49
C THR A 35 -6.69 18.99 -14.60
N PHE A 36 -5.49 18.75 -15.12
CA PHE A 36 -4.23 19.04 -14.46
C PHE A 36 -3.63 20.33 -15.00
N ARG A 37 -3.00 21.11 -14.10
CA ARG A 37 -2.35 22.39 -14.42
C ARG A 37 -0.99 22.48 -13.73
N TYR A 38 0.00 22.99 -14.44
CA TYR A 38 1.36 23.18 -13.92
C TYR A 38 1.96 24.48 -14.47
N GLN A 39 2.41 25.36 -13.57
CA GLN A 39 2.99 26.65 -13.94
C GLN A 39 4.51 26.54 -14.07
N ASN A 40 5.03 26.62 -15.31
CA ASN A 40 6.46 26.71 -15.56
C ASN A 40 6.72 27.31 -16.96
N ALA A 41 7.05 28.61 -16.99
CA ALA A 41 7.33 29.30 -18.24
C ALA A 41 8.64 28.85 -18.92
N ALA A 42 9.61 28.37 -18.12
CA ALA A 42 10.93 27.97 -18.63
C ALA A 42 10.94 26.53 -19.19
N ALA A 43 10.04 25.65 -18.74
CA ALA A 43 10.00 24.27 -19.19
C ALA A 43 9.75 24.15 -20.70
N SER A 44 10.42 23.20 -21.33
CA SER A 44 10.29 22.87 -22.74
C SER A 44 9.26 21.77 -23.00
N LYS A 45 9.06 20.86 -22.03
CA LYS A 45 8.12 19.74 -22.09
C LYS A 45 7.61 19.40 -20.71
N VAL A 46 6.30 19.26 -20.56
CA VAL A 46 5.68 18.72 -19.33
C VAL A 46 4.74 17.58 -19.73
N THR A 47 4.87 16.47 -19.00
CA THR A 47 3.95 15.33 -19.10
C THR A 47 3.50 14.92 -17.70
N ILE A 48 2.45 14.11 -17.61
CA ILE A 48 1.99 13.50 -16.38
C ILE A 48 2.07 11.98 -16.53
N ASN A 49 2.78 11.33 -15.60
CA ASN A 49 2.64 9.90 -15.36
C ASN A 49 1.49 9.70 -14.37
N THR A 50 0.54 8.85 -14.72
CA THR A 50 -0.65 8.59 -13.89
C THR A 50 -1.20 7.20 -14.20
N ASP A 51 -1.80 6.55 -13.19
CA ASP A 51 -2.56 5.31 -13.40
C ASP A 51 -3.97 5.54 -13.99
N ALA A 52 -4.38 6.81 -14.14
CA ALA A 52 -5.57 7.22 -14.90
C ALA A 52 -5.43 7.05 -16.43
N ALA A 53 -4.23 6.80 -16.93
CA ALA A 53 -3.97 6.62 -18.37
C ALA A 53 -2.93 5.52 -18.62
N PHE A 54 -3.00 4.89 -19.80
CA PHE A 54 -2.04 3.85 -20.17
C PHE A 54 -0.66 4.45 -20.47
N ASP A 55 -0.63 5.55 -21.19
CA ASP A 55 0.57 6.29 -21.58
C ASP A 55 0.64 7.64 -20.85
N PRO A 56 1.84 8.22 -20.70
CA PRO A 56 1.99 9.55 -20.12
C PRO A 56 1.16 10.60 -20.88
N LEU A 57 0.44 11.44 -20.15
CA LEU A 57 -0.36 12.53 -20.73
C LEU A 57 0.56 13.71 -21.07
N VAL A 58 0.55 14.14 -22.33
CA VAL A 58 1.30 15.32 -22.79
C VAL A 58 0.52 16.58 -22.48
N MET A 59 1.13 17.54 -21.79
CA MET A 59 0.52 18.82 -21.45
C MET A 59 0.77 19.86 -22.54
N LEU A 60 -0.16 20.78 -22.72
CA LEU A 60 -0.07 21.91 -23.64
C LEU A 60 0.22 23.21 -22.87
N LYS A 61 1.20 23.99 -23.35
CA LYS A 61 1.65 25.26 -22.77
C LYS A 61 0.92 26.42 -23.42
N ASP A 62 0.38 27.32 -22.62
CA ASP A 62 -0.14 28.59 -23.12
C ASP A 62 0.91 29.71 -23.12
N SER A 63 0.52 30.93 -23.54
CA SER A 63 1.41 32.09 -23.60
C SER A 63 1.86 32.61 -22.23
N SER A 64 1.17 32.27 -21.15
CA SER A 64 1.54 32.62 -19.77
C SER A 64 2.52 31.63 -19.14
N GLY A 65 2.80 30.50 -19.80
CA GLY A 65 3.63 29.43 -19.29
C GLY A 65 2.86 28.44 -18.41
N LEU A 66 1.53 28.47 -18.45
CA LEU A 66 0.66 27.48 -17.80
C LEU A 66 0.52 26.25 -18.73
N TRP A 67 0.85 25.10 -18.19
CA TRP A 67 0.68 23.80 -18.83
C TRP A 67 -0.64 23.18 -18.38
N THR A 68 -1.40 22.62 -19.31
CA THR A 68 -2.72 22.04 -19.02
C THR A 68 -2.93 20.76 -19.82
N VAL A 69 -3.60 19.76 -19.20
CA VAL A 69 -4.13 18.58 -19.86
C VAL A 69 -5.39 18.12 -19.13
N THR A 70 -6.36 17.61 -19.88
CA THR A 70 -7.58 17.00 -19.32
C THR A 70 -7.64 15.55 -19.75
N THR A 71 -7.95 14.66 -18.79
CA THR A 71 -8.12 13.22 -19.06
C THR A 71 -9.41 12.94 -19.85
N LYS A 72 -9.58 11.71 -20.31
CA LYS A 72 -10.90 11.18 -20.64
C LYS A 72 -11.73 11.02 -19.36
N PRO A 73 -13.06 10.86 -19.43
CA PRO A 73 -13.88 10.48 -18.28
C PRO A 73 -13.34 9.20 -17.61
N LEU A 74 -13.21 9.23 -16.32
CA LEU A 74 -12.62 8.16 -15.50
C LEU A 74 -13.67 7.58 -14.56
N PRO A 75 -13.60 6.29 -14.23
CA PRO A 75 -14.34 5.69 -13.12
C PRO A 75 -14.02 6.37 -11.79
N ALA A 76 -14.92 6.19 -10.81
CA ALA A 76 -14.66 6.56 -9.42
C ALA A 76 -13.45 5.79 -8.89
N GLU A 77 -12.39 6.51 -8.52
CA GLU A 77 -11.14 5.91 -8.05
C GLU A 77 -10.20 6.96 -7.45
N TYR A 78 -9.17 6.49 -6.74
CA TYR A 78 -8.09 7.29 -6.14
C TYR A 78 -6.83 7.13 -7.00
N TYR A 79 -6.66 8.04 -7.96
CA TYR A 79 -5.61 7.97 -8.99
C TYR A 79 -4.32 8.61 -8.52
N SER A 80 -3.20 7.95 -8.76
CA SER A 80 -1.87 8.52 -8.57
C SER A 80 -1.44 9.35 -9.79
N TYR A 81 -0.61 10.38 -9.54
CA TYR A 81 0.04 11.13 -10.61
C TYR A 81 1.36 11.77 -10.19
N THR A 82 2.22 12.03 -11.17
CA THR A 82 3.49 12.75 -11.00
C THR A 82 3.74 13.59 -12.24
N PHE A 83 4.07 14.86 -12.07
CA PHE A 83 4.54 15.69 -13.18
C PHE A 83 5.94 15.24 -13.61
N VAL A 84 6.21 15.26 -14.92
CA VAL A 84 7.55 15.03 -15.47
C VAL A 84 7.92 16.26 -16.30
N VAL A 85 8.83 17.07 -15.77
CA VAL A 85 9.24 18.36 -16.32
C VAL A 85 10.61 18.20 -16.94
N ASP A 86 10.71 18.36 -18.26
CA ASP A 86 11.96 18.17 -19.04
C ASP A 86 12.68 16.84 -18.70
N GLY A 87 11.88 15.78 -18.47
CA GLY A 87 12.36 14.44 -18.15
C GLY A 87 12.59 14.17 -16.65
N VAL A 88 12.39 15.16 -15.76
CA VAL A 88 12.59 15.02 -14.31
C VAL A 88 11.23 14.86 -13.61
N PRO A 89 10.97 13.74 -12.90
CA PRO A 89 9.77 13.57 -12.09
C PRO A 89 9.71 14.59 -10.94
N GLN A 90 8.55 15.18 -10.71
CA GLN A 90 8.31 16.18 -9.67
C GLN A 90 6.93 15.96 -9.05
N LEU A 91 6.88 16.06 -7.70
CA LEU A 91 5.61 16.14 -7.00
C LEU A 91 4.90 17.45 -7.33
N ASP A 92 3.58 17.42 -7.27
CA ASP A 92 2.75 18.61 -7.31
C ASP A 92 2.87 19.37 -5.97
N PRO A 93 3.49 20.56 -5.95
CA PRO A 93 3.69 21.31 -4.71
C PRO A 93 2.38 21.90 -4.18
N MET A 94 1.31 21.90 -4.98
CA MET A 94 0.00 22.48 -4.63
C MET A 94 -0.99 21.42 -4.15
N ASN A 95 -0.60 20.14 -4.19
CA ASN A 95 -1.42 19.03 -3.69
C ASN A 95 -0.76 18.34 -2.50
N GLY A 96 -1.33 18.51 -1.31
CA GLY A 96 -0.84 17.89 -0.09
C GLY A 96 -1.12 16.38 0.03
N SER A 97 -1.89 15.80 -0.91
CA SER A 97 -2.13 14.35 -0.94
C SER A 97 -0.96 13.64 -1.61
N VAL A 98 -0.03 13.13 -0.81
CA VAL A 98 1.24 12.55 -1.27
C VAL A 98 1.35 11.08 -0.84
N ASN A 99 1.78 10.22 -1.76
CA ASN A 99 2.30 8.89 -1.45
C ASN A 99 3.78 9.02 -1.05
N PRO A 100 4.14 8.80 0.21
CA PRO A 100 5.52 8.93 0.67
C PRO A 100 6.35 7.67 0.33
N ASN A 101 6.37 7.26 -0.93
CA ASN A 101 7.13 6.11 -1.38
C ASN A 101 8.65 6.40 -1.36
N LEU A 102 9.47 5.40 -1.00
CA LEU A 102 10.92 5.52 -0.85
C LEU A 102 11.66 5.82 -2.17
N VAL A 103 11.07 5.48 -3.31
CA VAL A 103 11.69 5.59 -4.64
C VAL A 103 10.88 6.47 -5.57
N ASN A 104 9.56 6.29 -5.59
CA ASN A 104 8.65 6.90 -6.57
C ASN A 104 7.48 7.60 -5.86
N ALA A 105 7.77 8.67 -5.12
CA ALA A 105 6.72 9.49 -4.53
C ALA A 105 5.79 10.06 -5.61
N SER A 106 4.49 10.09 -5.33
CA SER A 106 3.45 10.59 -6.23
C SER A 106 2.39 11.37 -5.48
N ASN A 107 1.59 12.16 -6.18
CA ASN A 107 0.39 12.77 -5.62
C ASN A 107 -0.84 11.92 -5.96
N PHE A 108 -1.97 12.21 -5.30
CA PHE A 108 -3.24 11.57 -5.55
C PHE A 108 -4.34 12.55 -5.86
N VAL A 109 -5.31 12.07 -6.64
CA VAL A 109 -6.58 12.76 -6.89
C VAL A 109 -7.72 11.74 -6.81
N LEU A 110 -8.78 12.09 -6.06
CA LEU A 110 -9.99 11.29 -5.93
C LEU A 110 -11.01 11.70 -6.99
N VAL A 111 -11.41 10.77 -7.85
CA VAL A 111 -12.64 10.86 -8.65
C VAL A 111 -13.76 10.20 -7.83
N PRO A 112 -14.72 10.97 -7.28
CA PRO A 112 -15.71 10.42 -6.37
C PRO A 112 -16.76 9.57 -7.06
N GLY A 113 -17.21 8.52 -6.37
CA GLY A 113 -18.28 7.63 -6.81
C GLY A 113 -19.69 8.11 -6.46
N LYS A 114 -20.67 7.59 -7.20
CA LYS A 114 -22.10 7.77 -6.91
C LYS A 114 -22.84 6.44 -7.10
N PRO A 115 -23.06 5.63 -6.02
CA PRO A 115 -22.71 5.91 -4.61
C PRO A 115 -21.19 5.96 -4.36
N PRO A 116 -20.72 6.47 -3.20
CA PRO A 116 -19.32 6.47 -2.82
C PRO A 116 -18.71 5.07 -2.85
N ALA A 117 -17.48 4.98 -3.34
CA ALA A 117 -16.72 3.72 -3.35
C ALA A 117 -16.25 3.32 -1.94
N PRO A 118 -15.96 2.04 -1.66
CA PRO A 118 -15.56 1.59 -0.32
C PRO A 118 -14.30 2.27 0.26
N TRP A 119 -13.43 2.82 -0.60
CA TRP A 119 -12.22 3.56 -0.20
C TRP A 119 -12.45 5.06 0.04
N GLU A 120 -13.68 5.53 -0.16
CA GLU A 120 -14.04 6.93 0.12
C GLU A 120 -14.44 7.11 1.59
N LEU A 121 -14.22 8.30 2.11
CA LEU A 121 -14.70 8.68 3.43
C LEU A 121 -16.22 8.82 3.40
N THR A 122 -16.92 8.06 4.21
CA THR A 122 -18.39 8.04 4.31
C THR A 122 -18.85 8.11 5.76
N GLU A 123 -20.12 8.37 6.00
CA GLU A 123 -20.70 8.46 7.34
C GLU A 123 -20.99 7.07 7.95
N VAL A 124 -19.96 6.22 8.04
CA VAL A 124 -20.03 4.93 8.75
C VAL A 124 -19.17 4.97 10.01
N PRO A 125 -19.40 4.12 11.00
CA PRO A 125 -18.48 4.00 12.13
C PRO A 125 -17.06 3.64 11.65
N HIS A 126 -16.05 4.37 12.13
CA HIS A 126 -14.65 4.16 11.75
C HIS A 126 -13.88 3.43 12.84
N GLY A 127 -12.94 2.59 12.40
CA GLY A 127 -11.92 1.98 13.24
C GLY A 127 -10.83 2.98 13.66
N ASN A 128 -9.90 2.52 14.50
CA ASN A 128 -8.77 3.32 14.94
C ASN A 128 -7.46 2.79 14.35
N ILE A 129 -6.52 3.70 14.11
CA ILE A 129 -5.17 3.39 13.67
C ILE A 129 -4.19 3.73 14.79
N THR A 130 -3.38 2.75 15.19
CA THR A 130 -2.30 2.95 16.15
C THR A 130 -0.97 2.66 15.47
N ARG A 131 -0.02 3.59 15.56
CA ARG A 131 1.36 3.38 15.14
C ARG A 131 2.18 2.85 16.30
N HIS A 132 2.89 1.76 16.08
CA HIS A 132 3.85 1.17 16.99
C HIS A 132 5.28 1.30 16.48
N MET A 133 6.23 1.29 17.41
CA MET A 133 7.65 1.16 17.10
C MET A 133 8.18 -0.07 17.85
N LEU A 134 8.73 -1.02 17.10
CA LEU A 134 9.33 -2.22 17.63
C LEU A 134 10.85 -2.10 17.58
N THR A 135 11.54 -2.40 18.68
CA THR A 135 12.98 -2.62 18.62
C THR A 135 13.23 -4.03 18.09
N THR A 136 13.76 -4.13 16.88
CA THR A 136 14.08 -5.41 16.23
C THR A 136 15.54 -5.79 16.47
N TYR A 137 15.78 -7.09 16.66
CA TYR A 137 17.11 -7.69 16.73
C TYR A 137 17.40 -8.57 15.50
N ILE A 138 16.42 -8.70 14.60
CA ILE A 138 16.44 -9.56 13.41
C ILE A 138 16.65 -8.74 12.15
N ALA A 139 15.84 -7.71 11.93
CA ALA A 139 15.97 -6.86 10.75
C ALA A 139 17.27 -6.03 10.79
N ARG A 140 17.76 -5.65 9.61
CA ARG A 140 19.07 -4.99 9.44
C ARG A 140 18.93 -3.66 8.69
N GLY A 141 19.85 -2.75 8.99
CA GLY A 141 19.98 -1.47 8.28
C GLY A 141 18.96 -0.41 8.70
N LEU A 142 18.19 -0.66 9.76
CA LEU A 142 17.24 0.29 10.32
C LEU A 142 17.91 1.27 11.29
N PRO A 143 17.54 2.57 11.26
CA PRO A 143 18.01 3.53 12.25
C PRO A 143 17.61 3.07 13.67
N MET A 144 18.60 2.99 14.58
CA MET A 144 18.40 2.56 15.98
C MET A 144 17.67 1.21 16.15
N ASN A 145 17.67 0.36 15.13
CA ASN A 145 16.94 -0.91 15.08
C ASN A 145 15.42 -0.74 15.35
N GLN A 146 14.83 0.39 14.95
CA GLN A 146 13.41 0.66 15.14
C GLN A 146 12.61 0.33 13.88
N GLU A 147 11.62 -0.54 14.05
CA GLU A 147 10.72 -1.02 13.00
C GLU A 147 9.30 -0.48 13.25
N PRO A 148 8.73 0.33 12.35
CA PRO A 148 7.35 0.77 12.48
C PRO A 148 6.38 -0.32 12.04
N TYR A 149 5.24 -0.44 12.74
CA TYR A 149 4.06 -1.14 12.25
C TYR A 149 2.79 -0.40 12.65
N PHE A 150 1.74 -0.55 11.87
CA PHE A 150 0.44 0.04 12.15
C PHE A 150 -0.57 -1.06 12.46
N VAL A 151 -1.47 -0.75 13.40
CA VAL A 151 -2.57 -1.63 13.76
C VAL A 151 -3.88 -0.88 13.55
N TYR A 152 -4.74 -1.43 12.69
CA TYR A 152 -6.14 -1.05 12.61
C TYR A 152 -6.95 -1.92 13.56
N THR A 153 -7.77 -1.28 14.40
CA THR A 153 -8.80 -1.94 15.21
C THR A 153 -10.18 -1.56 14.65
N PRO A 154 -11.13 -2.52 14.54
CA PRO A 154 -12.41 -2.28 13.87
C PRO A 154 -13.29 -1.28 14.65
N PRO A 155 -14.34 -0.73 14.02
CA PRO A 155 -15.35 0.06 14.75
C PRO A 155 -15.89 -0.71 15.95
N ASN A 156 -16.15 0.01 17.05
CA ASN A 156 -16.61 -0.56 18.33
C ASN A 156 -15.66 -1.61 18.92
N TYR A 157 -14.35 -1.45 18.70
CA TYR A 157 -13.34 -2.31 19.28
C TYR A 157 -13.42 -2.39 20.80
N ASP A 158 -13.44 -3.61 21.33
CA ASP A 158 -13.37 -3.90 22.78
C ASP A 158 -12.08 -4.67 23.11
N ALA A 159 -11.17 -4.02 23.84
CA ALA A 159 -9.92 -4.62 24.27
C ALA A 159 -10.10 -5.81 25.26
N LYS A 160 -11.31 -6.01 25.79
CA LYS A 160 -11.66 -7.12 26.70
C LYS A 160 -12.52 -8.18 26.04
N ARG A 161 -12.65 -8.15 24.72
CA ARG A 161 -13.47 -9.11 23.97
C ARG A 161 -13.05 -10.55 24.31
N LYS A 162 -13.99 -11.32 24.84
CA LYS A 162 -13.79 -12.76 25.07
C LYS A 162 -13.61 -13.50 23.73
N GLY A 163 -12.59 -14.36 23.65
CA GLY A 163 -12.25 -15.08 22.42
C GLY A 163 -11.41 -14.28 21.43
N GLY A 164 -11.23 -12.98 21.63
CA GLY A 164 -10.40 -12.12 20.79
C GLY A 164 -11.00 -11.75 19.43
N TYR A 165 -10.20 -11.11 18.60
CA TYR A 165 -10.50 -10.76 17.20
C TYR A 165 -9.66 -11.60 16.26
N PRO A 166 -10.19 -12.01 15.09
CA PRO A 166 -9.34 -12.52 14.05
C PRO A 166 -8.38 -11.41 13.56
N VAL A 167 -7.23 -11.82 13.01
CA VAL A 167 -6.18 -10.89 12.58
C VAL A 167 -5.74 -11.14 11.14
N LEU A 168 -5.60 -10.04 10.39
CA LEU A 168 -4.98 -10.00 9.07
C LEU A 168 -3.65 -9.24 9.14
N PHE A 169 -2.54 -9.90 8.77
CA PHE A 169 -1.27 -9.24 8.48
C PHE A 169 -1.29 -8.82 7.01
N LEU A 170 -1.23 -7.50 6.75
CA LEU A 170 -1.40 -6.92 5.41
C LEU A 170 -0.13 -6.19 4.98
N LEU A 171 0.60 -6.78 4.01
CA LEU A 171 1.96 -6.41 3.64
C LEU A 171 1.98 -5.49 2.41
N HIS A 172 2.78 -4.43 2.49
CA HIS A 172 3.00 -3.48 1.40
C HIS A 172 3.98 -4.00 0.34
N GLY A 173 4.15 -3.27 -0.76
CA GLY A 173 5.07 -3.58 -1.85
C GLY A 173 6.47 -3.01 -1.64
N TRP A 174 7.40 -3.38 -2.55
CA TRP A 174 8.74 -2.82 -2.57
C TRP A 174 8.68 -1.31 -2.79
N SER A 175 9.52 -0.59 -2.09
CA SER A 175 9.60 0.88 -1.98
C SER A 175 8.50 1.57 -1.18
N ASP A 176 7.43 0.90 -0.79
CA ASP A 176 6.43 1.47 0.11
C ASP A 176 6.88 1.48 1.58
N TYR A 177 6.12 2.20 2.39
CA TYR A 177 6.22 2.20 3.86
C TYR A 177 5.10 1.39 4.50
N ALA A 178 5.22 1.11 5.80
CA ALA A 178 4.22 0.40 6.59
C ALA A 178 2.80 0.99 6.50
N ASN A 179 2.69 2.30 6.27
CA ASN A 179 1.42 3.02 6.08
C ASN A 179 0.89 3.00 4.63
N GLY A 180 1.55 2.31 3.69
CA GLY A 180 1.12 2.27 2.28
C GLY A 180 -0.32 1.80 2.11
N TRP A 181 -0.73 0.76 2.83
CA TRP A 181 -2.11 0.29 2.81
C TRP A 181 -3.11 1.27 3.45
N LEU A 182 -2.67 2.16 4.33
CA LEU A 182 -3.54 3.20 4.93
C LEU A 182 -3.68 4.41 4.02
N ASP A 183 -2.54 5.01 3.64
CA ASP A 183 -2.52 6.30 2.97
C ASP A 183 -2.91 6.17 1.49
N VAL A 184 -2.48 5.08 0.84
CA VAL A 184 -2.72 4.81 -0.57
C VAL A 184 -3.78 3.74 -0.78
N GLY A 185 -3.63 2.60 -0.12
CA GLY A 185 -4.57 1.47 -0.20
C GLY A 185 -5.93 1.76 0.40
N ARG A 186 -6.04 2.73 1.31
CA ARG A 186 -7.29 3.12 1.99
C ARG A 186 -7.94 1.94 2.73
N ALA A 187 -7.12 0.98 3.17
CA ALA A 187 -7.59 -0.29 3.74
C ALA A 187 -8.51 -0.11 4.95
N ASN A 188 -8.25 0.89 5.79
CA ASN A 188 -9.12 1.22 6.92
C ASN A 188 -10.54 1.62 6.47
N LEU A 189 -10.66 2.49 5.46
CA LEU A 189 -11.97 2.93 4.94
C LEU A 189 -12.70 1.78 4.23
N ILE A 190 -11.97 0.97 3.45
CA ILE A 190 -12.52 -0.24 2.81
C ILE A 190 -13.11 -1.18 3.87
N LEU A 191 -12.36 -1.44 4.94
CA LEU A 191 -12.81 -2.33 6.02
C LEU A 191 -13.98 -1.73 6.80
N ASP A 192 -13.95 -0.44 7.13
CA ASP A 192 -15.05 0.25 7.79
C ASP A 192 -16.35 0.14 6.97
N SER A 193 -16.26 0.39 5.65
CA SER A 193 -17.39 0.26 4.72
C SER A 193 -17.92 -1.19 4.68
N LEU A 194 -17.04 -2.18 4.52
CA LEU A 194 -17.45 -3.58 4.42
C LEU A 194 -17.96 -4.16 5.76
N ILE A 195 -17.41 -3.71 6.89
CA ILE A 195 -17.91 -4.09 8.23
C ILE A 195 -19.30 -3.48 8.46
N SER A 196 -19.52 -2.22 8.07
CA SER A 196 -20.81 -1.53 8.26
C SER A 196 -21.95 -2.22 7.53
N THR A 197 -21.67 -2.87 6.39
CA THR A 197 -22.63 -3.66 5.61
C THR A 197 -22.75 -5.12 6.07
N GLY A 198 -21.97 -5.54 7.07
CA GLY A 198 -21.90 -6.94 7.50
C GLY A 198 -21.21 -7.89 6.49
N SER A 199 -20.57 -7.34 5.46
CA SER A 199 -19.88 -8.12 4.44
C SER A 199 -18.57 -8.73 4.93
N VAL A 200 -17.95 -8.12 5.95
CA VAL A 200 -16.66 -8.51 6.54
C VAL A 200 -16.81 -8.69 8.05
N VAL A 201 -16.20 -9.74 8.58
CA VAL A 201 -16.09 -9.97 10.02
C VAL A 201 -15.18 -8.89 10.63
N PRO A 202 -15.59 -8.19 11.71
CA PRO A 202 -14.70 -7.26 12.40
C PRO A 202 -13.39 -7.93 12.82
N MET A 203 -12.26 -7.41 12.32
CA MET A 203 -10.93 -7.97 12.52
C MET A 203 -9.91 -6.90 12.87
N ILE A 204 -8.81 -7.28 13.48
CA ILE A 204 -7.60 -6.47 13.63
C ILE A 204 -6.77 -6.62 12.35
N VAL A 205 -6.20 -5.51 11.85
CA VAL A 205 -5.26 -5.57 10.73
C VAL A 205 -3.92 -4.99 11.15
N VAL A 206 -2.86 -5.75 10.93
CA VAL A 206 -1.48 -5.38 11.25
C VAL A 206 -0.72 -5.13 9.94
N MET A 207 -0.16 -3.94 9.80
CA MET A 207 0.58 -3.50 8.63
C MET A 207 2.02 -3.18 9.03
N PRO A 208 2.93 -4.17 9.00
CA PRO A 208 4.34 -3.96 9.31
C PRO A 208 5.11 -3.35 8.15
N GLN A 209 6.27 -2.76 8.44
CA GLN A 209 7.29 -2.50 7.43
C GLN A 209 7.87 -3.83 6.95
N GLY A 210 7.79 -4.09 5.64
CA GLY A 210 8.08 -5.39 5.05
C GLY A 210 9.58 -5.65 4.73
N TYR A 211 10.53 -4.98 5.40
CA TYR A 211 11.96 -5.18 5.11
C TYR A 211 12.69 -5.90 6.22
N GLY A 212 13.17 -7.12 5.94
CA GLY A 212 14.12 -7.82 6.80
C GLY A 212 15.54 -7.27 6.68
N ASP A 213 15.89 -6.70 5.52
CA ASP A 213 17.14 -5.98 5.27
C ASP A 213 16.83 -4.70 4.49
N TYR A 214 17.02 -3.55 5.13
CA TYR A 214 16.68 -2.26 4.54
C TYR A 214 17.54 -1.91 3.30
N SER A 215 18.70 -2.56 3.15
CA SER A 215 19.51 -2.46 1.92
C SER A 215 18.74 -2.96 0.70
N PHE A 216 17.75 -3.83 0.87
CA PHE A 216 16.91 -4.36 -0.20
C PHE A 216 16.12 -3.25 -0.92
N VAL A 217 15.77 -2.17 -0.26
CA VAL A 217 15.11 -1.02 -0.90
C VAL A 217 16.10 0.09 -1.26
N THR A 218 17.11 0.36 -0.43
CA THR A 218 18.06 1.45 -0.68
C THR A 218 19.07 1.17 -1.80
N SER A 219 19.23 -0.10 -2.21
CA SER A 219 20.04 -0.48 -3.36
C SER A 219 19.38 -0.25 -4.73
N GLY A 220 18.13 0.24 -4.75
CA GLY A 220 17.40 0.49 -5.98
C GLY A 220 16.78 -0.76 -6.61
N HIS A 221 16.04 -0.59 -7.72
CA HIS A 221 15.22 -1.66 -8.31
C HIS A 221 16.01 -2.88 -8.80
N THR A 222 17.28 -2.71 -9.18
CA THR A 222 18.14 -3.81 -9.63
C THR A 222 18.40 -4.87 -8.56
N VAL A 223 18.04 -4.62 -7.29
CA VAL A 223 18.11 -5.62 -6.23
C VAL A 223 17.30 -6.89 -6.53
N TRP A 224 16.24 -6.76 -7.34
CA TRP A 224 15.40 -7.87 -7.79
C TRP A 224 16.10 -8.85 -8.74
N ASP A 225 17.21 -8.43 -9.35
CA ASP A 225 18.04 -9.28 -10.22
C ASP A 225 19.03 -10.14 -9.43
N ASP A 226 19.09 -9.96 -8.09
CA ASP A 226 19.94 -10.73 -7.18
C ASP A 226 19.09 -11.65 -6.28
N PRO A 227 18.92 -12.95 -6.63
CA PRO A 227 18.12 -13.88 -5.84
C PRO A 227 18.62 -14.07 -4.40
N ALA A 228 19.91 -13.85 -4.14
CA ALA A 228 20.45 -13.97 -2.79
C ALA A 228 19.97 -12.83 -1.88
N LYS A 229 19.91 -11.60 -2.40
CA LYS A 229 19.35 -10.46 -1.66
C LYS A 229 17.85 -10.60 -1.45
N VAL A 230 17.10 -11.03 -2.46
CA VAL A 230 15.66 -11.33 -2.34
C VAL A 230 15.42 -12.34 -1.23
N ASN A 231 16.16 -13.45 -1.25
CA ASN A 231 16.01 -14.52 -0.26
C ASN A 231 16.47 -14.09 1.14
N ASN A 232 17.53 -13.26 1.26
CA ASN A 232 17.97 -12.72 2.54
C ASN A 232 16.90 -11.83 3.17
N ASN A 233 16.33 -10.88 2.39
CA ASN A 233 15.23 -10.02 2.86
C ASN A 233 14.04 -10.85 3.33
N LEU A 234 13.56 -11.79 2.51
CA LEU A 234 12.45 -12.67 2.81
C LEU A 234 12.69 -13.50 4.09
N THR A 235 13.89 -14.06 4.24
CA THR A 235 14.25 -14.87 5.41
C THR A 235 14.26 -14.05 6.70
N LEU A 236 14.88 -12.88 6.67
CA LEU A 236 14.93 -11.98 7.84
C LEU A 236 13.56 -11.44 8.18
N PHE A 237 12.78 -11.00 7.18
CA PHE A 237 11.41 -10.52 7.42
C PHE A 237 10.51 -11.63 7.98
N SER A 238 10.57 -12.84 7.42
CA SER A 238 9.82 -13.98 7.96
C SER A 238 10.13 -14.25 9.43
N LYS A 239 11.42 -14.23 9.81
CA LYS A 239 11.83 -14.38 11.21
C LYS A 239 11.33 -13.24 12.09
N MET A 240 11.48 -12.00 11.65
CA MET A 240 11.01 -10.82 12.38
C MET A 240 9.49 -10.87 12.60
N LEU A 241 8.72 -11.17 11.55
CA LEU A 241 7.28 -11.30 11.64
C LEU A 241 6.87 -12.35 12.67
N MET A 242 7.43 -13.56 12.56
CA MET A 242 7.05 -14.68 13.41
C MET A 242 7.57 -14.58 14.85
N GLN A 243 8.74 -13.99 15.09
CA GLN A 243 9.43 -14.02 16.38
C GLN A 243 9.34 -12.70 17.16
N GLU A 244 9.04 -11.58 16.48
CA GLU A 244 9.03 -10.27 17.13
C GLU A 244 7.66 -9.56 16.94
N ILE A 245 7.15 -9.41 15.72
CA ILE A 245 5.92 -8.63 15.45
C ILE A 245 4.69 -9.38 15.97
N ILE A 246 4.49 -10.66 15.60
CA ILE A 246 3.34 -11.44 16.05
C ILE A 246 3.26 -11.50 17.57
N PRO A 247 4.34 -11.86 18.32
CA PRO A 247 4.31 -11.85 19.77
C PRO A 247 4.02 -10.48 20.40
N ALA A 248 4.47 -9.38 19.77
CA ALA A 248 4.15 -8.04 20.24
C ALA A 248 2.65 -7.72 20.06
N VAL A 249 2.08 -8.08 18.91
CA VAL A 249 0.65 -7.90 18.63
C VAL A 249 -0.22 -8.74 19.56
N GLU A 250 0.11 -10.01 19.76
CA GLU A 250 -0.64 -10.92 20.65
C GLU A 250 -0.56 -10.50 22.13
N ARG A 251 0.52 -9.84 22.54
CA ARG A 251 0.64 -9.26 23.88
C ARG A 251 -0.27 -8.03 24.07
N ASP A 252 -0.35 -7.18 23.03
CA ASP A 252 -0.94 -5.84 23.14
C ASP A 252 -2.43 -5.82 22.72
N TYR A 253 -2.89 -6.84 21.98
CA TYR A 253 -4.25 -6.93 21.45
C TYR A 253 -4.89 -8.30 21.71
N PRO A 254 -6.21 -8.35 21.95
CA PRO A 254 -6.93 -9.62 22.14
C PRO A 254 -7.11 -10.32 20.76
N ILE A 255 -6.11 -11.11 20.38
CA ILE A 255 -6.14 -11.89 19.14
C ILE A 255 -6.78 -13.26 19.40
N ALA A 256 -7.69 -13.69 18.55
CA ALA A 256 -8.28 -15.02 18.61
C ALA A 256 -7.27 -16.09 18.18
N HIS A 257 -7.20 -17.20 18.91
CA HIS A 257 -6.27 -18.28 18.63
C HIS A 257 -6.76 -19.19 17.49
N GLY A 258 -5.82 -19.91 16.89
CA GLY A 258 -6.08 -20.89 15.84
C GLY A 258 -5.93 -20.33 14.42
N SER A 259 -5.41 -21.15 13.50
CA SER A 259 -5.15 -20.74 12.12
C SER A 259 -6.39 -20.23 11.39
N GLU A 260 -7.59 -20.68 11.81
CA GLU A 260 -8.86 -20.20 11.28
C GLU A 260 -9.17 -18.73 11.59
N ASN A 261 -8.39 -18.10 12.47
CA ASN A 261 -8.51 -16.71 12.87
C ASN A 261 -7.33 -15.85 12.39
N HIS A 262 -6.38 -16.44 11.66
CA HIS A 262 -5.17 -15.74 11.23
C HIS A 262 -5.05 -15.73 9.71
N ALA A 263 -4.85 -14.55 9.14
CA ALA A 263 -4.64 -14.33 7.73
C ALA A 263 -3.35 -13.53 7.48
N ILE A 264 -2.72 -13.78 6.34
CA ILE A 264 -1.63 -12.97 5.82
C ILE A 264 -1.88 -12.68 4.35
N ALA A 265 -1.77 -11.42 3.93
CA ALA A 265 -1.92 -11.04 2.54
C ALA A 265 -1.03 -9.84 2.22
N GLY A 266 -0.73 -9.63 0.95
CA GLY A 266 0.06 -8.48 0.54
C GLY A 266 0.15 -8.31 -0.96
N LEU A 267 0.70 -7.16 -1.37
CA LEU A 267 0.87 -6.80 -2.77
C LEU A 267 2.36 -6.90 -3.19
N SER A 268 2.62 -7.28 -4.44
CA SER A 268 3.96 -7.28 -5.04
C SER A 268 5.01 -8.03 -4.18
N MET A 269 5.96 -7.32 -3.57
CA MET A 269 6.89 -7.86 -2.56
C MET A 269 6.12 -8.50 -1.40
N GLY A 270 5.17 -7.78 -0.81
CA GLY A 270 4.33 -8.30 0.26
C GLY A 270 3.48 -9.50 -0.17
N GLY A 271 3.14 -9.60 -1.47
CA GLY A 271 2.52 -10.79 -2.05
C GLY A 271 3.47 -12.00 -2.05
N LEU A 272 4.73 -11.81 -2.47
CA LEU A 272 5.79 -12.82 -2.38
C LEU A 272 5.97 -13.30 -0.92
N GLU A 273 6.08 -12.35 0.01
CA GLU A 273 6.24 -12.60 1.43
C GLU A 273 5.04 -13.37 2.01
N SER A 274 3.82 -12.91 1.71
CA SER A 274 2.59 -13.55 2.18
C SER A 274 2.44 -14.98 1.69
N LEU A 275 2.71 -15.23 0.41
CA LEU A 275 2.64 -16.57 -0.17
C LEU A 275 3.69 -17.50 0.46
N THR A 276 4.94 -17.02 0.61
CA THR A 276 6.03 -17.84 1.14
C THR A 276 5.85 -18.09 2.64
N ILE A 277 5.59 -17.04 3.43
CA ILE A 277 5.46 -17.16 4.88
C ILE A 277 4.18 -17.92 5.22
N GLY A 278 3.05 -17.58 4.59
CA GLY A 278 1.76 -18.18 4.90
C GLY A 278 1.71 -19.67 4.61
N ILE A 279 2.28 -20.12 3.49
CA ILE A 279 2.34 -21.55 3.15
C ILE A 279 3.29 -22.31 4.09
N ASN A 280 4.45 -21.73 4.40
CA ASN A 280 5.44 -22.35 5.30
C ASN A 280 4.98 -22.37 6.78
N HIS A 281 4.00 -21.54 7.14
CA HIS A 281 3.44 -21.45 8.49
C HIS A 281 1.91 -21.67 8.50
N ALA A 282 1.42 -22.64 7.70
CA ALA A 282 0.01 -22.96 7.58
C ALA A 282 -0.64 -23.46 8.89
N SER A 283 0.15 -23.87 9.88
CA SER A 283 -0.31 -24.13 11.24
C SER A 283 -0.70 -22.87 12.01
N TYR A 284 -0.20 -21.71 11.59
CA TYR A 284 -0.54 -20.39 12.15
C TYR A 284 -1.50 -19.62 11.23
N PHE A 285 -1.28 -19.61 9.91
CA PHE A 285 -2.10 -18.88 8.94
C PHE A 285 -3.05 -19.83 8.18
N GLY A 286 -4.35 -19.72 8.41
CA GLY A 286 -5.36 -20.46 7.63
C GLY A 286 -5.73 -19.79 6.31
N TYR A 287 -5.47 -18.48 6.17
CA TYR A 287 -5.82 -17.71 4.98
C TYR A 287 -4.58 -16.97 4.47
N VAL A 288 -4.29 -17.14 3.19
CA VAL A 288 -3.13 -16.55 2.53
C VAL A 288 -3.56 -15.84 1.25
N GLY A 289 -3.12 -14.59 1.07
CA GLY A 289 -3.42 -13.78 -0.11
C GLY A 289 -2.17 -13.18 -0.75
N GLY A 290 -2.03 -13.33 -2.07
CA GLY A 290 -1.01 -12.65 -2.85
C GLY A 290 -1.63 -11.84 -3.97
N PHE A 291 -1.34 -10.52 -4.03
CA PHE A 291 -1.86 -9.60 -5.04
C PHE A 291 -0.71 -9.14 -5.93
N SER A 292 -0.73 -9.47 -7.22
CA SER A 292 0.37 -9.17 -8.15
C SER A 292 1.74 -9.57 -7.57
N SER A 293 1.86 -10.79 -7.08
CA SER A 293 2.99 -11.24 -6.25
C SER A 293 4.30 -11.29 -7.03
N ALA A 294 5.39 -10.78 -6.46
CA ALA A 294 6.73 -10.75 -7.07
C ALA A 294 7.42 -12.13 -7.05
N VAL A 295 6.73 -13.17 -7.51
CA VAL A 295 7.16 -14.58 -7.47
C VAL A 295 8.07 -15.00 -8.65
N LYS A 296 8.49 -14.07 -9.51
CA LYS A 296 9.29 -14.34 -10.71
C LYS A 296 10.56 -15.16 -10.43
N ASN A 297 11.22 -14.91 -9.30
CA ASN A 297 12.49 -15.53 -8.94
C ASN A 297 12.34 -16.60 -7.85
N LEU A 298 11.11 -16.99 -7.50
CA LEU A 298 10.87 -18.03 -6.52
C LEU A 298 11.24 -19.42 -7.06
N ASN A 299 12.16 -20.07 -6.38
CA ASN A 299 12.32 -21.50 -6.52
C ASN A 299 11.34 -22.22 -5.55
N PHE A 300 10.15 -22.52 -6.07
CA PHE A 300 9.05 -23.10 -5.27
C PHE A 300 9.47 -24.37 -4.52
N LYS A 301 10.40 -25.17 -5.07
CA LYS A 301 10.88 -26.42 -4.44
C LYS A 301 11.79 -26.16 -3.24
N GLN A 302 12.53 -25.05 -3.23
CA GLN A 302 13.47 -24.73 -2.16
C GLN A 302 12.89 -23.82 -1.08
N GLN A 303 11.96 -22.93 -1.46
CA GLN A 303 11.44 -21.90 -0.58
C GLN A 303 10.07 -22.25 0.02
N MET A 304 9.31 -23.12 -0.65
CA MET A 304 8.10 -23.73 -0.11
C MET A 304 8.49 -25.08 0.49
N MET A 305 8.71 -25.12 1.79
CA MET A 305 9.16 -26.29 2.48
C MET A 305 8.14 -27.42 2.39
N ASP A 306 7.65 -28.23 2.91
CA ASP A 306 6.75 -29.33 2.65
C ASP A 306 5.33 -28.85 2.30
N PRO A 307 4.80 -29.08 1.07
CA PRO A 307 3.39 -28.82 0.75
C PRO A 307 2.41 -29.59 1.62
N GLY A 308 2.87 -30.67 2.26
CA GLY A 308 2.10 -31.40 3.26
C GLY A 308 1.74 -30.56 4.49
N MET A 309 2.55 -29.57 4.85
CA MET A 309 2.23 -28.63 5.93
C MET A 309 1.11 -27.65 5.56
N ALA A 310 0.93 -27.35 4.26
CA ALA A 310 -0.13 -26.46 3.79
C ALA A 310 -1.55 -27.06 3.83
N ARG A 311 -1.73 -28.32 4.28
CA ARG A 311 -3.06 -28.97 4.42
C ARG A 311 -3.98 -28.24 5.41
N GLY A 312 -3.43 -27.34 6.25
CA GLY A 312 -4.19 -26.46 7.15
C GLY A 312 -4.75 -25.21 6.49
N LEU A 313 -4.35 -24.89 5.25
CA LEU A 313 -4.85 -23.71 4.54
C LEU A 313 -6.35 -23.87 4.21
N ARG A 314 -7.10 -22.83 4.52
CA ARG A 314 -8.53 -22.69 4.21
C ARG A 314 -8.74 -21.93 2.91
N LEU A 315 -7.82 -21.00 2.61
CA LEU A 315 -7.85 -20.18 1.40
C LEU A 315 -6.41 -19.82 0.98
N LEU A 316 -6.11 -20.05 -0.29
CA LEU A 316 -4.92 -19.50 -0.95
C LEU A 316 -5.40 -18.64 -2.13
N TRP A 317 -5.48 -17.33 -1.90
CA TRP A 317 -5.94 -16.35 -2.89
C TRP A 317 -4.75 -15.82 -3.67
N VAL A 318 -4.75 -15.97 -5.00
CA VAL A 318 -3.69 -15.48 -5.86
C VAL A 318 -4.31 -14.63 -6.97
N ALA A 319 -4.08 -13.34 -6.90
CA ALA A 319 -4.71 -12.37 -7.78
C ALA A 319 -3.66 -11.53 -8.53
N CYS A 320 -3.95 -11.20 -9.80
CA CYS A 320 -3.07 -10.37 -10.61
C CYS A 320 -3.86 -9.59 -11.67
N GLY A 321 -3.37 -8.41 -12.05
CA GLY A 321 -3.87 -7.66 -13.19
C GLY A 321 -3.50 -8.33 -14.50
N THR A 322 -4.41 -8.32 -15.50
CA THR A 322 -4.16 -8.98 -16.81
C THR A 322 -3.13 -8.23 -17.66
N SER A 323 -2.86 -6.96 -17.35
CA SER A 323 -1.83 -6.13 -17.98
C SER A 323 -0.63 -5.86 -17.04
N ASP A 324 -0.49 -6.65 -15.98
CA ASP A 324 0.62 -6.62 -15.04
C ASP A 324 1.78 -7.47 -15.58
N ASP A 325 3.02 -6.97 -15.50
CA ASP A 325 4.21 -7.70 -15.94
C ASP A 325 4.47 -8.98 -15.11
N LEU A 326 3.82 -9.10 -13.94
CA LEU A 326 3.88 -10.28 -13.08
C LEU A 326 2.76 -11.29 -13.35
N ILE A 327 1.92 -11.11 -14.37
CA ILE A 327 0.78 -12.03 -14.65
C ILE A 327 1.28 -13.45 -14.92
N GLU A 328 2.28 -13.64 -15.78
CA GLU A 328 2.80 -14.98 -16.10
C GLU A 328 3.51 -15.66 -14.92
N PRO A 329 4.38 -14.97 -14.14
CA PRO A 329 4.87 -15.53 -12.87
C PRO A 329 3.76 -15.97 -11.91
N ASN A 330 2.67 -15.21 -11.77
CA ASN A 330 1.55 -15.57 -10.90
C ASN A 330 0.76 -16.77 -11.45
N ARG A 331 0.54 -16.86 -12.77
CA ARG A 331 -0.05 -18.04 -13.42
C ARG A 331 0.79 -19.30 -13.19
N ASN A 332 2.10 -19.20 -13.31
CA ASN A 332 3.03 -20.29 -13.03
C ASN A 332 2.95 -20.75 -11.57
N PHE A 333 2.87 -19.82 -10.62
CA PHE A 333 2.66 -20.12 -9.20
C PHE A 333 1.31 -20.85 -8.99
N VAL A 334 0.23 -20.37 -9.60
CA VAL A 334 -1.09 -21.02 -9.54
C VAL A 334 -1.03 -22.45 -10.10
N GLY A 335 -0.34 -22.66 -11.21
CA GLY A 335 -0.11 -23.98 -11.80
C GLY A 335 0.62 -24.93 -10.84
N TRP A 336 1.69 -24.44 -10.21
CA TRP A 336 2.42 -25.18 -9.18
C TRP A 336 1.54 -25.49 -7.97
N ALA A 337 0.80 -24.51 -7.43
CA ALA A 337 -0.06 -24.69 -6.26
C ALA A 337 -1.16 -25.74 -6.51
N LYS A 338 -1.78 -25.72 -7.69
CA LYS A 338 -2.74 -26.75 -8.12
C LYS A 338 -2.12 -28.15 -8.18
N ALA A 339 -0.89 -28.26 -8.71
CA ALA A 339 -0.16 -29.53 -8.77
C ALA A 339 0.19 -30.07 -7.38
N GLN A 340 0.29 -29.20 -6.37
CA GLN A 340 0.47 -29.58 -4.96
C GLN A 340 -0.87 -29.80 -4.21
N SER A 341 -2.01 -29.73 -4.89
CA SER A 341 -3.36 -29.85 -4.29
C SER A 341 -3.64 -28.80 -3.21
N LEU A 342 -3.05 -27.59 -3.33
CA LEU A 342 -3.36 -26.48 -2.44
C LEU A 342 -4.72 -25.86 -2.80
N PRO A 343 -5.48 -25.29 -1.82
CA PRO A 343 -6.80 -24.71 -2.05
C PRO A 343 -6.70 -23.33 -2.74
N VAL A 344 -6.03 -23.26 -3.90
CA VAL A 344 -5.76 -22.02 -4.61
C VAL A 344 -6.99 -21.52 -5.36
N VAL A 345 -7.31 -20.24 -5.13
CA VAL A 345 -8.34 -19.48 -5.85
C VAL A 345 -7.63 -18.43 -6.70
N PRO A 346 -7.48 -18.68 -8.01
CA PRO A 346 -6.86 -17.73 -8.93
C PRO A 346 -7.86 -16.65 -9.33
N ILE A 347 -7.42 -15.40 -9.30
CA ILE A 347 -8.19 -14.23 -9.71
C ILE A 347 -7.38 -13.43 -10.73
N GLU A 348 -7.96 -13.20 -11.89
CA GLU A 348 -7.43 -12.25 -12.87
C GLU A 348 -8.45 -11.12 -13.05
N MET A 349 -7.98 -9.89 -13.11
CA MET A 349 -8.80 -8.71 -13.33
C MET A 349 -8.10 -7.75 -14.27
N GLU A 350 -8.87 -6.92 -14.95
CA GLU A 350 -8.31 -5.87 -15.80
C GLU A 350 -7.45 -4.92 -14.95
N GLY A 351 -6.27 -4.55 -15.45
CA GLY A 351 -5.39 -3.58 -14.82
C GLY A 351 -3.92 -3.98 -14.85
N LYS A 352 -3.07 -3.03 -14.43
CA LYS A 352 -1.61 -3.12 -14.35
C LYS A 352 -1.18 -3.38 -12.90
N HIS A 353 0.14 -3.25 -12.65
CA HIS A 353 0.77 -3.30 -11.32
C HIS A 353 0.51 -2.01 -10.54
N THR A 354 -0.72 -1.79 -10.09
CA THR A 354 -1.17 -0.52 -9.49
C THR A 354 -2.08 -0.71 -8.28
N TRP A 355 -2.20 0.35 -7.48
CA TRP A 355 -3.09 0.39 -6.33
C TRP A 355 -4.57 0.21 -6.68
N LEU A 356 -4.98 0.51 -7.92
CA LEU A 356 -6.35 0.25 -8.40
C LEU A 356 -6.68 -1.25 -8.29
N VAL A 357 -5.78 -2.09 -8.81
CA VAL A 357 -5.90 -3.56 -8.76
C VAL A 357 -5.84 -4.07 -7.31
N TRP A 358 -4.98 -3.52 -6.49
CA TRP A 358 -4.78 -4.02 -5.12
C TRP A 358 -5.91 -3.62 -4.17
N ARG A 359 -6.49 -2.40 -4.30
CA ARG A 359 -7.71 -2.02 -3.56
C ARG A 359 -8.89 -2.93 -3.91
N GLU A 360 -9.13 -3.14 -5.19
CA GLU A 360 -10.19 -4.05 -5.65
C GLU A 360 -9.96 -5.49 -5.13
N ASN A 361 -8.70 -5.94 -5.09
CA ASN A 361 -8.38 -7.24 -4.49
C ASN A 361 -8.69 -7.30 -3.00
N LEU A 362 -8.37 -6.27 -2.22
CA LEU A 362 -8.70 -6.23 -0.81
C LEU A 362 -10.22 -6.29 -0.58
N ILE A 363 -11.00 -5.55 -1.40
CA ILE A 363 -12.46 -5.55 -1.34
C ILE A 363 -13.04 -6.95 -1.60
N ARG A 364 -12.46 -7.72 -2.52
CA ARG A 364 -12.92 -9.09 -2.85
C ARG A 364 -12.39 -10.14 -1.88
N PHE A 365 -11.18 -9.96 -1.36
CA PHE A 365 -10.50 -10.91 -0.48
C PHE A 365 -11.02 -10.83 0.96
N ALA A 366 -11.16 -9.65 1.55
CA ALA A 366 -11.56 -9.48 2.94
C ALA A 366 -12.88 -10.18 3.29
N PRO A 367 -13.93 -10.18 2.43
CA PRO A 367 -15.15 -10.93 2.66
C PRO A 367 -14.99 -12.46 2.68
N GLN A 368 -13.88 -13.01 2.22
CA GLN A 368 -13.62 -14.46 2.26
C GLN A 368 -13.00 -14.90 3.58
N LEU A 369 -12.52 -13.96 4.39
CA LEU A 369 -11.79 -14.24 5.62
C LEU A 369 -12.75 -14.57 6.77
N PHE A 370 -12.33 -15.54 7.60
CA PHE A 370 -12.92 -15.87 8.91
C PHE A 370 -14.41 -16.26 8.89
N ARG A 371 -14.96 -16.61 7.73
CA ARG A 371 -16.34 -17.11 7.60
C ARG A 371 -16.46 -18.49 8.25
N GLY A 372 -17.34 -18.62 9.23
CA GLY A 372 -17.58 -19.87 9.97
C GLY A 372 -16.78 -20.02 11.25
N SER A 373 -15.93 -19.06 11.61
CA SER A 373 -15.38 -18.93 12.96
C SER A 373 -16.53 -18.51 13.90
N LYS A 374 -16.86 -19.34 14.88
CA LYS A 374 -17.84 -18.95 15.93
C LYS A 374 -17.14 -17.96 16.84
N HIS A 375 -17.50 -16.71 16.77
CA HIS A 375 -17.03 -15.64 17.64
C HIS A 375 -18.03 -15.30 18.72
#